data_c8807f5d1a13e5c8b072d2c8217edb4f
#
_entry.id   c8807f5d1a13e5c8b072d2c8217edb4f
#
_cell.length_a   1.000
_cell.length_b   1.000
_cell.length_c   1.000
_cell.angle_alpha   90.00
_cell.angle_beta   90.00
_cell.angle_gamma   90.00
#
_symmetry.space_group_name_H-M   'P 1'
#
loop_
_entity.id
_entity.type
_entity.pdbx_description
1 polymer ?
#
loop_
_entity_poly.entity_id
_entity_poly.type
_entity_poly.pdbx_seq_one_letter_code
_entity_poly.pdbx_strand_id
1 'polypeptide(L)'
;TGLAGVEGTFDYWTLHAEPMPAVEARVLPWLERNLAGFTGVVNLETIDATIIECHLRMSEQWLDLNGEGWLKAVVALYTSGAWPFEDRRRTGYSVVLFGAHGVPWRVDRARVKELLRMPEVSSIQITFEEDVPAEQHAMPPGGFRLAIVNCWDLEAGRAARARLKELFAAGDQAPLRP
;
A
#
# COMPACT_ATOMS: atom_id res chain seq x y z
N THR A 1 10.47 3.48 -0.98
CA THR A 1 10.66 4.86 -0.50
C THR A 1 9.37 5.63 -0.70
N GLY A 2 8.88 6.33 0.33
CA GLY A 2 7.69 7.17 0.26
C GLY A 2 8.04 8.62 -0.09
N LEU A 3 7.24 9.26 -0.94
CA LEU A 3 7.28 10.70 -1.17
C LEU A 3 6.12 11.34 -0.40
N ALA A 4 6.47 12.26 0.51
CA ALA A 4 5.48 13.02 1.27
C ALA A 4 4.64 13.90 0.33
N GLY A 5 3.34 13.93 0.58
CA GLY A 5 2.38 14.85 0.00
C GLY A 5 2.20 16.09 0.88
N VAL A 6 1.07 16.77 0.70
CA VAL A 6 0.68 17.91 1.55
C VAL A 6 0.05 17.41 2.86
N GLU A 7 0.27 18.16 3.94
CA GLU A 7 -0.40 17.99 5.24
C GLU A 7 -0.30 16.59 5.86
N GLY A 8 0.88 15.97 5.78
CA GLY A 8 1.12 14.64 6.39
C GLY A 8 0.55 13.47 5.59
N THR A 9 0.16 13.69 4.34
CA THR A 9 -0.19 12.62 3.40
C THR A 9 1.03 12.13 2.64
N PHE A 10 0.85 11.07 1.85
CA PHE A 10 1.85 10.58 0.89
C PHE A 10 1.33 10.75 -0.53
N ASP A 11 2.19 11.19 -1.47
CA ASP A 11 1.83 11.22 -2.88
C ASP A 11 1.93 9.80 -3.47
N TYR A 12 3.09 9.15 -3.27
CA TYR A 12 3.30 7.78 -3.69
C TYR A 12 4.45 7.11 -2.93
N TRP A 13 4.53 5.80 -3.06
CA TRP A 13 5.66 4.96 -2.66
C TRP A 13 6.33 4.37 -3.89
N THR A 14 7.66 4.35 -3.89
CA THR A 14 8.45 3.62 -4.89
C THR A 14 8.91 2.30 -4.30
N LEU A 15 8.60 1.20 -4.98
CA LEU A 15 9.19 -0.11 -4.74
C LEU A 15 10.39 -0.27 -5.67
N HIS A 16 11.57 -0.30 -5.10
CA HIS A 16 12.80 -0.40 -5.87
C HIS A 16 13.08 -1.84 -6.26
N ALA A 17 13.44 -2.07 -7.53
CA ALA A 17 13.96 -3.36 -8.00
C ALA A 17 15.38 -3.60 -7.44
N GLU A 18 16.15 -2.55 -7.37
CA GLU A 18 17.55 -2.61 -6.92
C GLU A 18 17.64 -2.58 -5.38
N PRO A 19 18.65 -3.26 -4.82
CA PRO A 19 18.98 -3.17 -3.40
C PRO A 19 19.22 -1.72 -2.94
N MET A 20 18.98 -1.47 -1.64
CA MET A 20 19.28 -0.20 -1.00
C MET A 20 20.38 -0.36 0.06
N PRO A 21 21.67 -0.43 -0.33
CA PRO A 21 22.76 -0.86 0.56
C PRO A 21 22.87 -0.01 1.83
N ALA A 22 22.59 1.29 1.77
CA ALA A 22 22.66 2.17 2.93
C ALA A 22 21.58 1.83 3.98
N VAL A 23 20.38 1.42 3.52
CA VAL A 23 19.29 0.97 4.39
C VAL A 23 19.60 -0.43 4.94
N GLU A 24 20.02 -1.34 4.06
CA GLU A 24 20.31 -2.73 4.38
C GLU A 24 21.43 -2.82 5.44
N ALA A 25 22.50 -2.04 5.32
CA ALA A 25 23.60 -1.99 6.27
C ALA A 25 23.15 -1.59 7.71
N ARG A 26 22.03 -0.90 7.84
CA ARG A 26 21.45 -0.55 9.15
C ARG A 26 20.43 -1.58 9.63
N VAL A 27 19.61 -2.08 8.71
CA VAL A 27 18.47 -2.94 9.01
C VAL A 27 18.92 -4.38 9.31
N LEU A 28 19.84 -4.96 8.53
CA LEU A 28 20.22 -6.36 8.66
C LEU A 28 20.84 -6.69 10.05
N PRO A 29 21.80 -5.92 10.60
CA PRO A 29 22.32 -6.21 11.94
C PRO A 29 21.26 -6.05 13.04
N TRP A 30 20.27 -5.20 12.84
CA TRP A 30 19.17 -5.06 13.78
C TRP A 30 18.25 -6.29 13.75
N LEU A 31 17.90 -6.78 12.55
CA LEU A 31 17.11 -8.01 12.39
C LEU A 31 17.81 -9.22 13.02
N GLU A 32 19.09 -9.42 12.74
CA GLU A 32 19.89 -10.51 13.29
C GLU A 32 19.89 -10.53 14.82
N ARG A 33 19.97 -9.36 15.44
CA ARG A 33 20.00 -9.23 16.90
C ARG A 33 18.64 -9.41 17.55
N ASN A 34 17.59 -8.84 16.95
CA ASN A 34 16.29 -8.72 17.61
C ASN A 34 15.29 -9.79 17.17
N LEU A 35 15.48 -10.39 15.99
CA LEU A 35 14.60 -11.41 15.43
C LEU A 35 15.33 -12.74 15.18
N ALA A 36 16.40 -13.02 15.93
CA ALA A 36 17.10 -14.28 15.83
C ALA A 36 16.14 -15.47 16.03
N GLY A 37 16.13 -16.40 15.06
CA GLY A 37 15.24 -17.57 15.07
C GLY A 37 13.78 -17.29 14.59
N PHE A 38 13.44 -16.06 14.26
CA PHE A 38 12.15 -15.77 13.63
C PHE A 38 12.18 -16.19 12.15
N THR A 39 11.14 -16.91 11.72
CA THR A 39 10.91 -17.25 10.31
C THR A 39 9.58 -16.65 9.87
N GLY A 40 9.63 -15.73 8.93
CA GLY A 40 8.42 -15.04 8.45
C GLY A 40 8.75 -13.78 7.65
N VAL A 41 7.72 -13.07 7.26
CA VAL A 41 7.84 -11.78 6.56
C VAL A 41 7.79 -10.65 7.59
N VAL A 42 8.68 -9.69 7.42
CA VAL A 42 8.79 -8.50 8.27
C VAL A 42 8.61 -7.26 7.42
N ASN A 43 7.84 -6.30 7.90
CA ASN A 43 7.79 -4.95 7.36
C ASN A 43 8.47 -4.01 8.35
N LEU A 44 9.57 -3.38 7.92
CA LEU A 44 10.31 -2.39 8.71
C LEU A 44 10.10 -1.00 8.11
N GLU A 45 9.73 -0.07 8.96
CA GLU A 45 9.64 1.33 8.58
C GLU A 45 10.86 2.10 9.07
N THR A 46 11.41 2.91 8.17
CA THR A 46 12.63 3.68 8.46
C THR A 46 12.49 5.13 8.00
N ILE A 47 13.11 6.05 8.74
CA ILE A 47 13.38 7.43 8.31
C ILE A 47 14.90 7.60 8.32
N ASP A 48 15.47 8.01 7.18
CA ASP A 48 16.92 8.14 6.99
C ASP A 48 17.70 6.90 7.47
N ALA A 49 17.20 5.71 7.10
CA ALA A 49 17.70 4.40 7.54
C ALA A 49 17.61 4.13 9.05
N THR A 50 17.01 5.01 9.84
CA THR A 50 16.70 4.75 11.26
C THR A 50 15.38 4.02 11.37
N ILE A 51 15.38 2.85 12.00
CA ILE A 51 14.18 2.04 12.20
C ILE A 51 13.25 2.77 13.18
N ILE A 52 12.02 3.01 12.77
CA ILE A 52 10.97 3.64 13.57
C ILE A 52 9.88 2.66 13.98
N GLU A 53 9.62 1.64 13.14
CA GLU A 53 8.61 0.63 13.41
C GLU A 53 8.97 -0.72 12.78
N CYS A 54 8.54 -1.82 13.42
CA CYS A 54 8.72 -3.18 12.97
C CYS A 54 7.42 -3.96 13.11
N HIS A 55 6.89 -4.44 11.99
CA HIS A 55 5.72 -5.31 11.95
C HIS A 55 6.13 -6.73 11.56
N LEU A 56 5.71 -7.72 12.32
CA LEU A 56 5.93 -9.15 12.01
C LEU A 56 4.88 -9.66 11.00
N ARG A 57 4.66 -8.88 9.97
CA ARG A 57 3.73 -9.13 8.85
C ARG A 57 4.20 -8.43 7.58
N MET A 58 3.68 -8.83 6.45
CA MET A 58 3.86 -8.12 5.20
C MET A 58 3.04 -6.81 5.18
N SER A 59 3.42 -5.87 4.31
CA SER A 59 2.55 -4.76 3.93
C SER A 59 1.52 -5.27 2.92
N GLU A 60 0.25 -4.99 3.17
CA GLU A 60 -0.85 -5.33 2.26
C GLU A 60 -0.97 -4.36 1.07
N GLN A 61 -0.31 -3.21 1.16
CA GLN A 61 -0.50 -2.10 0.22
C GLN A 61 -0.04 -2.42 -1.20
N TRP A 62 1.03 -3.21 -1.38
CA TRP A 62 1.68 -3.46 -2.68
C TRP A 62 2.02 -4.92 -2.93
N LEU A 63 1.12 -5.83 -2.55
CA LEU A 63 1.34 -7.28 -2.68
C LEU A 63 1.67 -7.70 -4.10
N ASP A 64 0.99 -7.14 -5.07
CA ASP A 64 1.14 -7.39 -6.50
C ASP A 64 2.45 -6.87 -7.08
N LEU A 65 3.03 -5.81 -6.50
CA LEU A 65 4.30 -5.25 -6.94
C LEU A 65 5.53 -6.02 -6.45
N ASN A 66 5.39 -6.99 -5.55
CA ASN A 66 6.48 -7.88 -5.16
C ASN A 66 6.83 -8.92 -6.23
N GLY A 67 6.03 -9.05 -7.27
CA GLY A 67 6.26 -9.95 -8.39
C GLY A 67 5.41 -11.23 -8.35
N GLU A 68 5.30 -11.84 -9.53
CA GLU A 68 4.53 -13.07 -9.70
C GLU A 68 5.10 -14.20 -8.83
N GLY A 69 4.22 -14.90 -8.14
CA GLY A 69 4.60 -16.02 -7.27
C GLY A 69 5.01 -15.62 -5.85
N TRP A 70 5.21 -14.32 -5.56
CA TRP A 70 5.64 -13.88 -4.23
C TRP A 70 4.65 -14.30 -3.13
N LEU A 71 3.36 -14.09 -3.31
CA LEU A 71 2.35 -14.47 -2.31
C LEU A 71 2.29 -15.99 -2.09
N LYS A 72 2.50 -16.79 -3.14
CA LYS A 72 2.60 -18.25 -3.02
C LYS A 72 3.82 -18.65 -2.20
N ALA A 73 4.95 -17.95 -2.37
CA ALA A 73 6.14 -18.19 -1.58
C ALA A 73 5.95 -17.81 -0.11
N VAL A 74 5.23 -16.72 0.17
CA VAL A 74 4.83 -16.36 1.54
C VAL A 74 4.00 -17.47 2.19
N VAL A 75 3.01 -18.02 1.47
CA VAL A 75 2.22 -19.15 1.97
C VAL A 75 3.12 -20.37 2.23
N ALA A 76 4.03 -20.71 1.32
CA ALA A 76 4.97 -21.81 1.50
C ALA A 76 5.89 -21.59 2.70
N LEU A 77 6.38 -20.35 2.91
CA LEU A 77 7.19 -20.01 4.07
C LEU A 77 6.48 -20.32 5.39
N TYR A 78 5.21 -19.92 5.52
CA TYR A 78 4.45 -20.13 6.75
C TYR A 78 3.92 -21.55 6.93
N THR A 79 3.77 -22.33 5.85
CA THR A 79 3.23 -23.71 5.93
C THR A 79 4.31 -24.78 5.99
N SER A 80 5.47 -24.54 5.37
CA SER A 80 6.54 -25.55 5.25
C SER A 80 7.95 -25.04 5.55
N GLY A 81 8.11 -23.73 5.86
CA GLY A 81 9.42 -23.11 6.03
C GLY A 81 10.20 -22.91 4.72
N ALA A 82 9.60 -23.19 3.56
CA ALA A 82 10.27 -23.07 2.27
C ALA A 82 10.05 -21.66 1.66
N TRP A 83 11.08 -21.16 0.96
CA TRP A 83 11.02 -19.90 0.24
C TRP A 83 11.34 -20.11 -1.26
N PRO A 84 10.39 -20.58 -2.08
CA PRO A 84 10.61 -20.93 -3.49
C PRO A 84 10.46 -19.72 -4.43
N PHE A 85 10.70 -18.50 -3.96
CA PHE A 85 10.54 -17.29 -4.74
C PHE A 85 11.81 -16.97 -5.54
N GLU A 86 11.66 -16.82 -6.85
CA GLU A 86 12.67 -16.24 -7.72
C GLU A 86 12.41 -14.74 -7.82
N ASP A 87 13.32 -13.93 -7.29
CA ASP A 87 13.19 -12.48 -7.31
C ASP A 87 13.37 -11.91 -8.73
N ARG A 88 12.26 -11.53 -9.32
CA ARG A 88 12.19 -10.87 -10.65
C ARG A 88 11.51 -9.52 -10.54
N ARG A 89 11.71 -8.84 -9.40
CA ARG A 89 11.11 -7.53 -9.16
C ARG A 89 11.54 -6.53 -10.24
N ARG A 90 10.63 -5.65 -10.56
CA ARG A 90 10.87 -4.41 -11.29
C ARG A 90 10.40 -3.24 -10.42
N THR A 91 10.94 -2.06 -10.68
CA THR A 91 10.49 -0.86 -9.98
C THR A 91 9.01 -0.63 -10.24
N GLY A 92 8.27 -0.41 -9.17
CA GLY A 92 6.83 -0.14 -9.19
C GLY A 92 6.47 1.02 -8.27
N TYR A 93 5.26 1.49 -8.38
CA TYR A 93 4.76 2.65 -7.64
C TYR A 93 3.39 2.36 -7.04
N SER A 94 3.20 2.83 -5.82
CA SER A 94 1.94 2.76 -5.11
C SER A 94 1.45 4.19 -4.87
N VAL A 95 0.49 4.65 -5.69
CA VAL A 95 0.02 6.03 -5.73
C VAL A 95 -1.25 6.15 -4.91
N VAL A 96 -1.26 7.04 -3.91
CA VAL A 96 -2.31 7.13 -2.92
C VAL A 96 -3.32 8.23 -3.27
N LEU A 97 -4.60 7.95 -3.08
CA LEU A 97 -5.68 8.93 -3.17
C LEU A 97 -6.24 9.20 -1.78
N PHE A 98 -6.17 10.44 -1.36
CA PHE A 98 -6.77 10.92 -0.12
C PHE A 98 -7.99 11.80 -0.37
N GLY A 99 -8.93 11.77 0.56
CA GLY A 99 -10.07 12.67 0.68
C GLY A 99 -10.12 13.32 2.05
N ALA A 100 -11.11 14.17 2.30
CA ALA A 100 -11.32 14.79 3.61
C ALA A 100 -11.85 13.77 4.64
N HIS A 101 -11.45 13.95 5.90
CA HIS A 101 -12.04 13.22 7.02
C HIS A 101 -13.51 13.61 7.24
N GLY A 102 -14.29 12.71 7.86
CA GLY A 102 -15.67 12.95 8.23
C GLY A 102 -16.66 13.03 7.06
N VAL A 103 -16.20 12.75 5.84
CA VAL A 103 -17.07 12.66 4.65
C VAL A 103 -17.49 11.22 4.43
N PRO A 104 -18.80 10.92 4.30
CA PRO A 104 -19.28 9.57 3.98
C PRO A 104 -19.05 9.29 2.49
N TRP A 105 -17.82 8.88 2.17
CA TRP A 105 -17.41 8.63 0.79
C TRP A 105 -18.15 7.43 0.17
N ARG A 106 -18.48 7.56 -1.11
CA ARG A 106 -19.00 6.48 -1.97
C ARG A 106 -18.17 6.38 -3.23
N VAL A 107 -18.06 5.17 -3.79
CA VAL A 107 -17.30 4.95 -5.03
C VAL A 107 -18.06 4.08 -6.02
N ASP A 108 -18.01 4.45 -7.29
CA ASP A 108 -18.52 3.61 -8.38
C ASP A 108 -17.56 2.44 -8.67
N ARG A 109 -17.79 1.33 -7.97
CA ARG A 109 -16.94 0.12 -8.07
C ARG A 109 -16.97 -0.53 -9.46
N ALA A 110 -18.01 -0.31 -10.24
CA ALA A 110 -18.09 -0.84 -11.60
C ALA A 110 -17.08 -0.10 -12.50
N ARG A 111 -17.06 1.21 -12.41
CA ARG A 111 -16.10 2.04 -13.15
C ARG A 111 -14.66 1.91 -12.64
N VAL A 112 -14.44 1.63 -11.35
CA VAL A 112 -13.10 1.30 -10.84
C VAL A 112 -12.52 0.10 -11.58
N LYS A 113 -13.32 -0.94 -11.86
CA LYS A 113 -12.88 -2.11 -12.63
C LYS A 113 -12.46 -1.78 -14.06
N GLU A 114 -12.98 -0.72 -14.64
CA GLU A 114 -12.56 -0.27 -15.96
C GLU A 114 -11.15 0.35 -15.93
N LEU A 115 -10.80 1.04 -14.86
CA LEU A 115 -9.47 1.62 -14.68
C LEU A 115 -8.37 0.56 -14.57
N LEU A 116 -8.68 -0.66 -14.10
CA LEU A 116 -7.73 -1.78 -14.08
C LEU A 116 -7.28 -2.23 -15.48
N ARG A 117 -7.96 -1.76 -16.55
CA ARG A 117 -7.55 -2.03 -17.93
C ARG A 117 -6.57 -1.00 -18.48
N MET A 118 -6.26 0.05 -17.72
CA MET A 118 -5.26 1.03 -18.11
C MET A 118 -3.88 0.36 -18.18
N PRO A 119 -3.08 0.66 -19.21
CA PRO A 119 -1.71 0.18 -19.31
C PRO A 119 -0.94 0.52 -18.02
N GLU A 120 -0.04 -0.37 -17.63
CA GLU A 120 0.84 -0.23 -16.45
C GLU A 120 0.14 -0.13 -15.09
N VAL A 121 -1.19 -0.16 -14.99
CA VAL A 121 -1.92 -0.32 -13.73
C VAL A 121 -1.94 -1.80 -13.34
N SER A 122 -1.42 -2.12 -12.16
CA SER A 122 -1.37 -3.48 -11.63
C SER A 122 -2.57 -3.81 -10.77
N SER A 123 -2.92 -2.91 -9.84
CA SER A 123 -4.11 -3.07 -9.01
C SER A 123 -4.67 -1.73 -8.53
N ILE A 124 -5.92 -1.73 -8.12
CA ILE A 124 -6.57 -0.62 -7.43
C ILE A 124 -7.25 -1.18 -6.19
N GLN A 125 -6.88 -0.66 -5.04
CA GLN A 125 -7.44 -1.03 -3.74
C GLN A 125 -8.31 0.11 -3.23
N ILE A 126 -9.56 -0.19 -2.86
CA ILE A 126 -10.40 0.72 -2.08
C ILE A 126 -10.13 0.43 -0.62
N THR A 127 -9.72 1.42 0.16
CA THR A 127 -9.11 1.27 1.47
C THR A 127 -10.05 1.55 2.64
N PHE A 128 -11.35 1.65 2.39
CA PHE A 128 -12.37 1.85 3.41
C PHE A 128 -13.63 1.05 3.09
N GLU A 129 -14.46 0.86 4.09
CA GLU A 129 -15.77 0.22 4.00
C GLU A 129 -16.85 1.30 3.99
N GLU A 130 -17.70 1.30 2.97
CA GLU A 130 -18.72 2.35 2.77
C GLU A 130 -19.84 2.32 3.82
N ASP A 131 -20.05 1.15 4.45
CA ASP A 131 -21.07 0.94 5.46
C ASP A 131 -20.56 1.19 6.89
N VAL A 132 -19.26 1.46 7.05
CA VAL A 132 -18.64 1.81 8.32
C VAL A 132 -18.57 3.35 8.43
N PRO A 133 -19.00 3.94 9.57
CA PRO A 133 -18.85 5.37 9.79
C PRO A 133 -17.41 5.83 9.65
N ALA A 134 -17.20 6.99 9.03
CA ALA A 134 -15.86 7.51 8.73
C ALA A 134 -14.97 7.62 9.99
N GLU A 135 -15.57 7.92 11.14
CA GLU A 135 -14.88 8.07 12.42
C GLU A 135 -14.35 6.74 13.00
N GLN A 136 -14.85 5.62 12.50
CA GLN A 136 -14.44 4.28 12.91
C GLN A 136 -13.31 3.69 12.07
N HIS A 137 -12.92 4.37 10.99
CA HIS A 137 -11.78 3.96 10.18
C HIS A 137 -10.47 4.44 10.80
N ALA A 138 -9.48 3.54 10.90
CA ALA A 138 -8.10 3.89 11.29
C ALA A 138 -7.39 4.56 10.10
N MET A 139 -7.53 5.87 9.98
CA MET A 139 -6.98 6.65 8.86
C MET A 139 -5.87 7.58 9.31
N PRO A 140 -4.88 7.88 8.43
CA PRO A 140 -3.81 8.83 8.75
C PRO A 140 -4.34 10.22 9.10
N PRO A 141 -3.68 10.97 10.00
CA PRO A 141 -4.12 12.32 10.37
C PRO A 141 -4.24 13.31 9.21
N GLY A 142 -3.37 13.18 8.19
CA GLY A 142 -3.31 14.09 7.04
C GLY A 142 -4.43 13.91 6.01
N GLY A 143 -5.23 12.84 6.10
CA GLY A 143 -6.32 12.64 5.17
C GLY A 143 -6.98 11.27 5.29
N PHE A 144 -8.21 11.17 4.79
CA PHE A 144 -8.91 9.89 4.69
C PHE A 144 -8.44 9.16 3.44
N ARG A 145 -7.72 8.04 3.59
CA ARG A 145 -7.21 7.25 2.47
C ARG A 145 -8.35 6.54 1.76
N LEU A 146 -8.68 7.02 0.57
CA LEU A 146 -9.77 6.49 -0.25
C LEU A 146 -9.36 5.26 -1.04
N ALA A 147 -8.18 5.34 -1.66
CA ALA A 147 -7.71 4.27 -2.53
C ALA A 147 -6.20 4.30 -2.71
N ILE A 148 -5.69 3.17 -3.21
CA ILE A 148 -4.30 2.99 -3.62
C ILE A 148 -4.32 2.45 -5.04
N VAL A 149 -3.51 3.07 -5.93
CA VAL A 149 -3.26 2.60 -7.29
C VAL A 149 -1.85 2.05 -7.35
N ASN A 150 -1.70 0.76 -7.53
CA ASN A 150 -0.41 0.12 -7.78
C ASN A 150 -0.15 0.07 -9.29
N CYS A 151 1.04 0.46 -9.72
CA CYS A 151 1.38 0.59 -11.12
C CYS A 151 2.87 0.38 -11.38
N TRP A 152 3.21 0.14 -12.64
CA TRP A 152 4.60 -0.05 -13.09
C TRP A 152 5.19 1.19 -13.73
N ASP A 153 4.38 2.21 -13.97
CA ASP A 153 4.77 3.53 -14.44
C ASP A 153 4.10 4.61 -13.61
N LEU A 154 4.87 5.58 -13.12
CA LEU A 154 4.37 6.59 -12.19
C LEU A 154 3.34 7.52 -12.83
N GLU A 155 3.54 7.92 -14.09
CA GLU A 155 2.63 8.82 -14.78
C GLU A 155 1.30 8.11 -15.11
N ALA A 156 1.35 6.83 -15.48
CA ALA A 156 0.16 6.00 -15.63
C ALA A 156 -0.60 5.88 -14.30
N GLY A 157 0.10 5.68 -13.18
CA GLY A 157 -0.50 5.64 -11.85
C GLY A 157 -1.16 6.95 -11.44
N ARG A 158 -0.50 8.07 -11.71
CA ARG A 158 -1.06 9.41 -11.46
C ARG A 158 -2.29 9.70 -12.34
N ALA A 159 -2.25 9.30 -13.60
CA ALA A 159 -3.39 9.42 -14.51
C ALA A 159 -4.57 8.56 -14.04
N ALA A 160 -4.31 7.33 -13.58
CA ALA A 160 -5.33 6.46 -13.01
C ALA A 160 -5.92 7.06 -11.73
N ARG A 161 -5.08 7.59 -10.82
CA ARG A 161 -5.52 8.28 -9.60
C ARG A 161 -6.42 9.49 -9.92
N ALA A 162 -6.07 10.29 -10.93
CA ALA A 162 -6.87 11.44 -11.33
C ALA A 162 -8.27 11.02 -11.80
N ARG A 163 -8.36 9.98 -12.66
CA ARG A 163 -9.64 9.41 -13.09
C ARG A 163 -10.41 8.75 -11.95
N LEU A 164 -9.69 8.05 -11.07
CA LEU A 164 -10.29 7.40 -9.91
C LEU A 164 -10.94 8.43 -8.98
N LYS A 165 -10.31 9.59 -8.79
CA LYS A 165 -10.85 10.69 -7.97
C LYS A 165 -12.25 11.13 -8.43
N GLU A 166 -12.50 11.12 -9.73
CA GLU A 166 -13.81 11.49 -10.32
C GLU A 166 -14.92 10.46 -10.04
N LEU A 167 -14.54 9.26 -9.59
CA LEU A 167 -15.50 8.19 -9.26
C LEU A 167 -15.94 8.23 -7.79
N PHE A 168 -15.31 9.07 -6.97
CA PHE A 168 -15.70 9.27 -5.59
C PHE A 168 -16.67 10.43 -5.46
N ALA A 169 -17.72 10.23 -4.67
CA ALA A 169 -18.68 11.26 -4.31
C ALA A 169 -18.88 11.27 -2.79
N ALA A 170 -19.17 12.44 -2.24
CA ALA A 170 -19.69 12.54 -0.89
C ALA A 170 -21.11 11.95 -0.90
N GLY A 171 -21.35 10.91 -0.14
CA GLY A 171 -22.68 10.36 0.07
C GLY A 171 -23.53 11.30 0.93
N ASP A 172 -24.84 11.25 0.78
CA ASP A 172 -25.75 11.88 1.74
C ASP A 172 -25.57 11.21 3.10
N GLN A 173 -25.44 12.01 4.16
CA GLN A 173 -25.48 11.46 5.51
C GLN A 173 -26.86 10.85 5.72
N ALA A 174 -26.95 9.53 5.68
CA ALA A 174 -28.15 8.89 6.22
C ALA A 174 -28.24 9.26 7.70
N PRO A 175 -29.40 9.71 8.20
CA PRO A 175 -29.54 10.00 9.61
C PRO A 175 -29.16 8.75 10.40
N LEU A 176 -28.27 8.92 11.38
CA LEU A 176 -27.91 7.88 12.34
C LEU A 176 -29.22 7.30 12.89
N ARG A 177 -29.50 6.04 12.58
CA ARG A 177 -30.62 5.34 13.22
C ARG A 177 -30.27 5.21 14.71
N PRO A 178 -31.20 5.61 15.61
CA PRO A 178 -31.00 5.55 17.05
C PRO A 178 -30.78 4.12 17.55
#